data_521db70085434f1be9d6395937868665
#
_entry.id   521db70085434f1be9d6395937868665
#
_cell.length_a   1.000
_cell.length_b   1.000
_cell.length_c   1.000
_cell.angle_alpha   90.00
_cell.angle_beta   90.00
_cell.angle_gamma   90.00
#
_symmetry.space_group_name_H-M   'P 1'
#
loop_
_entity.id
_entity.type
_entity.pdbx_description
1 polymer ?
#
loop_
_entity_poly.entity_id
_entity_poly.type
_entity_poly.pdbx_seq_one_letter_code
_entity_poly.pdbx_strand_id
1 'polypeptide(L)'
;MPQPGGFCAARSAEWPLIGRGEELAAVEQSLASRGAQAVVLAGAPGVGKTRLAREVLGLCQAREYVVRWAAATQAASSIPFGAVAHLMPRLGDTVPDRAELLRRVADGLVAEAGGRRLLVAIDDAHLLDDSSAALVHQLATATPVTILVTMRSETPAPDPIVALWKDTGAERFEIQALSRGEAAALVDAALGGQVDGSTVQALWRLAQGNPLYLRELILGGLDSGNLACVAGVWRWHGAIVTSPRLTELIETRLGRLDTVVLELLEVLALAEPVDVQLL
;
A
#
# COMPACT_ATOMS: atom_id res chain seq x y z
N MET A 1 1.41 -42.53 4.39
CA MET A 1 1.85 -41.17 4.04
C MET A 1 0.76 -40.24 4.47
N PRO A 2 0.87 -39.50 5.57
CA PRO A 2 -0.12 -38.46 5.91
C PRO A 2 0.16 -37.27 5.04
N GLN A 3 -0.82 -36.84 4.27
CA GLN A 3 -0.83 -35.52 3.63
C GLN A 3 -0.92 -34.45 4.72
N PRO A 4 -0.06 -33.43 4.77
CA PRO A 4 -0.26 -32.28 5.63
C PRO A 4 -1.31 -31.38 4.98
N GLY A 5 -2.57 -31.62 5.30
CA GLY A 5 -3.70 -30.74 4.96
C GLY A 5 -3.71 -29.49 5.85
N GLY A 6 -2.62 -28.79 5.96
CA GLY A 6 -2.57 -27.42 6.48
C GLY A 6 -2.75 -26.46 5.31
N PHE A 7 -3.87 -25.78 5.26
CA PHE A 7 -4.09 -24.65 4.35
C PHE A 7 -2.93 -23.66 4.58
N CYS A 8 -1.96 -23.62 3.66
CA CYS A 8 -0.89 -22.65 3.71
C CYS A 8 -1.50 -21.28 3.40
N ALA A 9 -1.65 -20.43 4.41
CA ALA A 9 -2.19 -19.10 4.29
C ALA A 9 -1.40 -18.24 3.27
N ALA A 10 -0.17 -18.65 2.96
CA ALA A 10 0.67 -18.01 1.95
C ALA A 10 0.03 -17.96 0.56
N ARG A 11 -0.83 -18.94 0.20
CA ARG A 11 -1.57 -18.94 -1.07
C ARG A 11 -2.88 -18.15 -1.01
N SER A 12 -3.26 -17.64 0.16
CA SER A 12 -4.41 -16.75 0.29
C SER A 12 -4.18 -15.43 -0.44
N ALA A 13 -5.24 -14.85 -0.98
CA ALA A 13 -5.20 -13.50 -1.55
C ALA A 13 -4.84 -12.45 -0.50
N GLU A 14 -5.19 -12.69 0.76
CA GLU A 14 -4.95 -11.79 1.88
C GLU A 14 -3.94 -12.41 2.86
N TRP A 15 -2.79 -11.77 2.98
CA TRP A 15 -1.80 -12.07 3.99
C TRP A 15 -2.13 -11.39 5.32
N PRO A 16 -1.74 -11.97 6.46
CA PRO A 16 -1.96 -11.36 7.76
C PRO A 16 -1.25 -9.99 7.85
N LEU A 17 -1.88 -9.04 8.54
CA LEU A 17 -1.25 -7.76 8.88
C LEU A 17 -0.41 -7.96 10.14
N ILE A 18 0.89 -8.06 9.99
CA ILE A 18 1.86 -8.26 11.08
C ILE A 18 2.80 -7.05 11.16
N GLY A 19 3.21 -6.68 12.37
CA GLY A 19 4.17 -5.61 12.61
C GLY A 19 3.64 -4.20 12.31
N ARG A 20 2.31 -4.00 12.37
CA ARG A 20 1.65 -2.73 12.06
C ARG A 20 0.70 -2.26 13.17
N GLY A 21 0.88 -2.80 14.37
CA GLY A 21 -0.01 -2.48 15.50
C GLY A 21 0.13 -1.04 15.95
N GLU A 22 1.33 -0.49 15.97
CA GLU A 22 1.59 0.90 16.37
C GLU A 22 1.04 1.87 15.34
N GLU A 23 1.33 1.65 14.04
CA GLU A 23 0.81 2.49 12.97
C GLU A 23 -0.71 2.43 12.90
N LEU A 24 -1.30 1.24 13.05
CA LEU A 24 -2.75 1.08 13.07
C LEU A 24 -3.38 1.86 14.21
N ALA A 25 -2.84 1.74 15.42
CA ALA A 25 -3.33 2.45 16.60
C ALA A 25 -3.17 3.99 16.45
N ALA A 26 -2.05 4.44 15.91
CA ALA A 26 -1.80 5.87 15.68
C ALA A 26 -2.78 6.45 14.63
N VAL A 27 -3.00 5.73 13.53
CA VAL A 27 -3.99 6.12 12.49
C VAL A 27 -5.40 6.15 13.08
N GLU A 28 -5.79 5.13 13.88
CA GLU A 28 -7.09 5.12 14.55
C GLU A 28 -7.26 6.30 15.51
N GLN A 29 -6.24 6.62 16.28
CA GLN A 29 -6.26 7.76 17.19
C GLN A 29 -6.40 9.08 16.42
N SER A 30 -5.68 9.23 15.31
CA SER A 30 -5.81 10.38 14.43
C SER A 30 -7.24 10.51 13.90
N LEU A 31 -7.81 9.44 13.33
CA LEU A 31 -9.18 9.43 12.81
C LEU A 31 -10.25 9.65 13.87
N ALA A 32 -10.00 9.26 15.12
CA ALA A 32 -10.90 9.47 16.25
C ALA A 32 -10.89 10.92 16.75
N SER A 33 -9.81 11.65 16.54
CA SER A 33 -9.68 13.05 16.94
C SER A 33 -10.68 13.93 16.16
N ARG A 34 -11.33 14.88 16.87
CA ARG A 34 -12.35 15.76 16.24
C ARG A 34 -11.76 16.78 15.26
N GLY A 35 -10.45 16.84 15.12
CA GLY A 35 -9.74 17.82 14.28
C GLY A 35 -9.06 17.25 13.05
N ALA A 36 -8.88 15.93 12.96
CA ALA A 36 -8.22 15.32 11.80
C ALA A 36 -9.18 15.24 10.62
N GLN A 37 -8.99 16.12 9.67
CA GLN A 37 -9.74 16.12 8.40
C GLN A 37 -9.15 15.13 7.39
N ALA A 38 -7.86 14.83 7.50
CA ALA A 38 -7.18 13.88 6.63
C ALA A 38 -6.04 13.16 7.35
N VAL A 39 -5.75 11.94 6.86
CA VAL A 39 -4.59 11.12 7.23
C VAL A 39 -3.88 10.68 5.96
N VAL A 40 -2.55 10.77 5.95
CA VAL A 40 -1.72 10.40 4.82
C VAL A 40 -0.81 9.22 5.21
N LEU A 41 -0.93 8.09 4.52
CA LEU A 41 -0.02 6.95 4.62
C LEU A 41 0.99 7.01 3.47
N ALA A 42 2.19 7.44 3.76
CA ALA A 42 3.28 7.52 2.79
C ALA A 42 4.28 6.36 2.99
N GLY A 43 5.11 6.07 2.00
CA GLY A 43 6.15 5.05 2.11
C GLY A 43 6.55 4.44 0.77
N ALA A 44 7.59 3.63 0.76
CA ALA A 44 8.08 2.95 -0.43
C ALA A 44 7.03 2.00 -1.08
N PRO A 45 7.16 1.67 -2.37
CA PRO A 45 6.30 0.66 -3.00
C PRO A 45 6.39 -0.69 -2.28
N GLY A 46 5.25 -1.35 -2.08
CA GLY A 46 5.20 -2.70 -1.52
C GLY A 46 5.32 -2.82 0.01
N VAL A 47 5.50 -1.72 0.76
CA VAL A 47 5.61 -1.74 2.25
C VAL A 47 4.30 -2.03 2.98
N GLY A 48 3.17 -2.12 2.26
CA GLY A 48 1.89 -2.51 2.85
C GLY A 48 0.91 -1.38 3.13
N LYS A 49 1.09 -0.16 2.58
CA LYS A 49 0.19 1.00 2.77
C LYS A 49 -1.28 0.69 2.46
N THR A 50 -1.54 0.13 1.28
CA THR A 50 -2.89 -0.27 0.85
C THR A 50 -3.51 -1.30 1.79
N ARG A 51 -2.71 -2.26 2.29
CA ARG A 51 -3.18 -3.28 3.24
C ARG A 51 -3.53 -2.64 4.59
N LEU A 52 -2.69 -1.74 5.10
CA LEU A 52 -2.96 -0.99 6.31
C LEU A 52 -4.22 -0.12 6.16
N ALA A 53 -4.35 0.61 5.04
CA ALA A 53 -5.56 1.41 4.76
C ALA A 53 -6.83 0.57 4.78
N ARG A 54 -6.83 -0.63 4.16
CA ARG A 54 -7.98 -1.54 4.17
C ARG A 54 -8.33 -2.02 5.57
N GLU A 55 -7.33 -2.30 6.41
CA GLU A 55 -7.58 -2.66 7.82
C GLU A 55 -8.26 -1.52 8.59
N VAL A 56 -7.74 -0.30 8.43
CA VAL A 56 -8.36 0.92 9.00
C VAL A 56 -9.81 1.07 8.55
N LEU A 57 -10.10 0.84 7.26
CA LEU A 57 -11.47 0.89 6.74
C LEU A 57 -12.38 -0.13 7.40
N GLY A 58 -11.90 -1.37 7.57
CA GLY A 58 -12.65 -2.43 8.27
C GLY A 58 -12.99 -2.04 9.71
N LEU A 59 -12.05 -1.46 10.44
CA LEU A 59 -12.26 -0.98 11.80
C LEU A 59 -13.24 0.21 11.86
N CYS A 60 -13.16 1.13 10.89
CA CYS A 60 -14.11 2.23 10.77
C CYS A 60 -15.53 1.74 10.47
N GLN A 61 -15.67 0.76 9.56
CA GLN A 61 -16.97 0.13 9.27
C GLN A 61 -17.58 -0.53 10.51
N ALA A 62 -16.77 -1.24 11.30
CA ALA A 62 -17.20 -1.83 12.57
C ALA A 62 -17.67 -0.79 13.61
N ARG A 63 -17.24 0.47 13.46
CA ARG A 63 -17.65 1.64 14.26
C ARG A 63 -18.73 2.50 13.56
N GLU A 64 -19.47 1.91 12.64
CA GLU A 64 -20.60 2.53 11.93
C GLU A 64 -20.26 3.74 11.03
N TYR A 65 -18.99 3.90 10.63
CA TYR A 65 -18.64 4.86 9.59
C TYR A 65 -19.20 4.40 8.24
N VAL A 66 -19.66 5.34 7.44
CA VAL A 66 -19.82 5.12 6.01
C VAL A 66 -18.44 5.21 5.37
N VAL A 67 -18.07 4.19 4.62
CA VAL A 67 -16.72 4.12 4.00
C VAL A 67 -16.87 4.11 2.49
N ARG A 68 -16.05 4.91 1.82
CA ARG A 68 -15.89 4.92 0.37
C ARG A 68 -14.43 4.72 0.01
N TRP A 69 -14.18 3.97 -1.05
CA TRP A 69 -12.84 3.66 -1.51
C TRP A 69 -12.70 4.02 -2.99
N ALA A 70 -11.62 4.69 -3.35
CA ALA A 70 -11.20 4.89 -4.73
C ALA A 70 -9.71 4.53 -4.85
N ALA A 71 -9.31 4.01 -6.00
CA ALA A 71 -7.93 3.72 -6.32
C ALA A 71 -7.51 4.51 -7.56
N ALA A 72 -6.48 5.33 -7.42
CA ALA A 72 -5.90 5.99 -8.56
C ALA A 72 -4.99 5.02 -9.33
N THR A 73 -5.03 5.12 -10.64
CA THR A 73 -4.22 4.29 -11.54
C THR A 73 -3.55 5.15 -12.60
N GLN A 74 -2.43 4.70 -13.13
CA GLN A 74 -1.76 5.40 -14.23
C GLN A 74 -2.68 5.59 -15.44
N ALA A 75 -3.55 4.62 -15.73
CA ALA A 75 -4.49 4.71 -16.84
C ALA A 75 -5.58 5.79 -16.62
N ALA A 76 -5.98 6.02 -15.37
CA ALA A 76 -6.98 7.03 -15.03
C ALA A 76 -6.39 8.44 -14.86
N SER A 77 -5.07 8.58 -14.73
CA SER A 77 -4.40 9.85 -14.41
C SER A 77 -4.56 10.94 -15.49
N SER A 78 -4.88 10.58 -16.73
CA SER A 78 -5.15 11.52 -17.82
C SER A 78 -6.63 11.87 -17.99
N ILE A 79 -7.52 11.22 -17.24
CA ILE A 79 -8.97 11.38 -17.35
C ILE A 79 -9.47 12.25 -16.19
N PRO A 80 -10.04 13.44 -16.43
CA PRO A 80 -10.61 14.25 -15.37
C PRO A 80 -11.63 13.47 -14.53
N PHE A 81 -11.43 13.46 -13.22
CA PHE A 81 -12.20 12.66 -12.23
C PHE A 81 -12.13 11.14 -12.45
N GLY A 82 -11.17 10.63 -13.24
CA GLY A 82 -11.09 9.22 -13.62
C GLY A 82 -11.03 8.27 -12.42
N ALA A 83 -10.22 8.58 -11.42
CA ALA A 83 -10.07 7.76 -10.22
C ALA A 83 -11.32 7.76 -9.33
N VAL A 84 -12.10 8.85 -9.32
CA VAL A 84 -13.25 9.06 -8.43
C VAL A 84 -14.59 9.01 -9.15
N ALA A 85 -14.61 8.62 -10.43
CA ALA A 85 -15.81 8.62 -11.27
C ALA A 85 -17.00 7.85 -10.65
N HIS A 86 -16.72 6.75 -9.97
CA HIS A 86 -17.74 5.93 -9.29
C HIS A 86 -18.31 6.56 -8.00
N LEU A 87 -17.66 7.61 -7.48
CA LEU A 87 -18.15 8.43 -6.36
C LEU A 87 -18.99 9.61 -6.84
N MET A 88 -19.02 9.87 -8.16
CA MET A 88 -19.73 11.00 -8.73
C MET A 88 -21.25 10.74 -8.74
N PRO A 89 -22.07 11.74 -8.40
CA PRO A 89 -23.51 11.65 -8.57
C PRO A 89 -23.86 11.53 -10.05
N ARG A 90 -25.01 10.93 -10.34
CA ARG A 90 -25.53 10.95 -11.72
C ARG A 90 -25.81 12.41 -12.08
N LEU A 91 -25.08 12.90 -13.06
CA LEU A 91 -25.31 14.23 -13.64
C LEU A 91 -26.60 14.18 -14.48
N GLY A 92 -27.49 15.16 -14.29
CA GLY A 92 -28.63 15.37 -15.18
C GLY A 92 -28.18 15.94 -16.53
N ASP A 93 -29.13 16.41 -17.33
CA ASP A 93 -28.89 16.88 -18.72
C ASP A 93 -28.03 18.15 -18.81
N THR A 94 -27.76 18.83 -17.70
CA THR A 94 -26.88 20.01 -17.65
C THR A 94 -25.54 19.67 -17.05
N VAL A 95 -24.45 19.95 -17.78
CA VAL A 95 -23.09 19.84 -17.27
C VAL A 95 -22.82 21.04 -16.38
N PRO A 96 -22.67 20.86 -15.05
CA PRO A 96 -22.37 21.96 -14.14
C PRO A 96 -20.96 22.48 -14.39
N ASP A 97 -20.67 23.71 -13.97
CA ASP A 97 -19.29 24.16 -13.89
C ASP A 97 -18.49 23.35 -12.86
N ARG A 98 -17.15 23.48 -12.89
CA ARG A 98 -16.27 22.68 -12.03
C ARG A 98 -16.56 22.89 -10.54
N ALA A 99 -16.85 24.11 -10.11
CA ALA A 99 -17.10 24.44 -8.70
C ALA A 99 -18.44 23.86 -8.23
N GLU A 100 -19.46 23.95 -9.07
CA GLU A 100 -20.78 23.35 -8.81
C GLU A 100 -20.72 21.83 -8.78
N LEU A 101 -19.94 21.22 -9.70
CA LEU A 101 -19.73 19.75 -9.72
C LEU A 101 -19.11 19.29 -8.40
N LEU A 102 -18.02 19.94 -7.96
CA LEU A 102 -17.34 19.61 -6.71
C LEU A 102 -18.28 19.71 -5.49
N ARG A 103 -19.11 20.78 -5.43
CA ARG A 103 -20.13 20.90 -4.37
C ARG A 103 -21.16 19.79 -4.41
N ARG A 104 -21.71 19.47 -5.57
CA ARG A 104 -22.71 18.38 -5.71
C ARG A 104 -22.17 17.03 -5.29
N VAL A 105 -20.90 16.72 -5.62
CA VAL A 105 -20.24 15.51 -5.17
C VAL A 105 -20.12 15.50 -3.63
N ALA A 106 -19.64 16.58 -3.06
CA ALA A 106 -19.49 16.71 -1.62
C ALA A 106 -20.84 16.57 -0.89
N ASP A 107 -21.86 17.30 -1.33
CA ASP A 107 -23.21 17.23 -0.75
C ASP A 107 -23.82 15.84 -0.90
N GLY A 108 -23.64 15.20 -2.05
CA GLY A 108 -24.12 13.84 -2.31
C GLY A 108 -23.50 12.81 -1.37
N LEU A 109 -22.19 12.87 -1.18
CA LEU A 109 -21.46 11.99 -0.27
C LEU A 109 -21.87 12.21 1.19
N VAL A 110 -22.03 13.46 1.63
CA VAL A 110 -22.50 13.80 2.98
C VAL A 110 -23.95 13.35 3.19
N ALA A 111 -24.81 13.56 2.21
CA ALA A 111 -26.21 13.10 2.28
C ALA A 111 -26.31 11.57 2.38
N GLU A 112 -25.49 10.85 1.61
CA GLU A 112 -25.39 9.37 1.65
C GLU A 112 -24.95 8.88 3.04
N ALA A 113 -24.12 9.61 3.74
CA ALA A 113 -23.71 9.27 5.10
C ALA A 113 -24.87 9.27 6.11
N GLY A 114 -25.96 10.02 5.84
CA GLY A 114 -27.15 10.02 6.67
C GLY A 114 -26.89 10.44 8.12
N GLY A 115 -25.99 11.40 8.34
CA GLY A 115 -25.57 11.86 9.67
C GLY A 115 -24.53 11.00 10.38
N ARG A 116 -24.10 9.89 9.78
CA ARG A 116 -22.96 9.09 10.24
C ARG A 116 -21.64 9.72 9.79
N ARG A 117 -20.55 9.34 10.44
CA ARG A 117 -19.21 9.76 10.00
C ARG A 117 -18.88 9.12 8.65
N LEU A 118 -18.36 9.91 7.73
CA LEU A 118 -17.93 9.45 6.40
C LEU A 118 -16.42 9.46 6.30
N LEU A 119 -15.85 8.32 5.89
CA LEU A 119 -14.44 8.17 5.55
C LEU A 119 -14.31 7.87 4.06
N VAL A 120 -13.60 8.71 3.35
CA VAL A 120 -13.25 8.48 1.94
C VAL A 120 -11.76 8.17 1.86
N ALA A 121 -11.45 6.96 1.39
CA ALA A 121 -10.09 6.51 1.21
C ALA A 121 -9.67 6.52 -0.27
N ILE A 122 -8.49 7.07 -0.53
CA ILE A 122 -7.90 7.15 -1.87
C ILE A 122 -6.58 6.41 -1.87
N ASP A 123 -6.51 5.32 -2.62
CA ASP A 123 -5.28 4.55 -2.79
C ASP A 123 -4.44 5.12 -3.93
N ASP A 124 -3.11 5.12 -3.74
CA ASP A 124 -2.13 5.64 -4.69
C ASP A 124 -2.42 7.09 -5.15
N ALA A 125 -2.78 7.99 -4.22
CA ALA A 125 -3.18 9.38 -4.50
C ALA A 125 -2.15 10.20 -5.30
N HIS A 126 -0.89 9.76 -5.38
CA HIS A 126 0.14 10.36 -6.25
C HIS A 126 -0.15 10.17 -7.76
N LEU A 127 -1.12 9.29 -8.12
CA LEU A 127 -1.56 9.04 -9.50
C LEU A 127 -2.88 9.74 -9.84
N LEU A 128 -3.41 10.58 -8.94
CA LEU A 128 -4.63 11.32 -9.22
C LEU A 128 -4.41 12.36 -10.33
N ASP A 129 -5.42 12.54 -11.15
CA ASP A 129 -5.54 13.72 -12.01
C ASP A 129 -5.84 14.97 -11.19
N ASP A 130 -5.58 16.17 -11.74
CA ASP A 130 -5.75 17.44 -11.04
C ASP A 130 -7.18 17.69 -10.55
N SER A 131 -8.18 17.16 -11.26
CA SER A 131 -9.59 17.32 -10.90
C SER A 131 -9.98 16.45 -9.72
N SER A 132 -9.53 15.19 -9.74
CA SER A 132 -9.68 14.26 -8.61
C SER A 132 -8.94 14.75 -7.38
N ALA A 133 -7.70 15.25 -7.53
CA ALA A 133 -6.91 15.79 -6.43
C ALA A 133 -7.56 17.01 -5.78
N ALA A 134 -8.10 17.95 -6.61
CA ALA A 134 -8.83 19.11 -6.11
C ALA A 134 -10.11 18.72 -5.37
N LEU A 135 -10.84 17.69 -5.83
CA LEU A 135 -12.02 17.16 -5.13
C LEU A 135 -11.63 16.61 -3.75
N VAL A 136 -10.59 15.79 -3.67
CA VAL A 136 -10.12 15.20 -2.41
C VAL A 136 -9.74 16.30 -1.41
N HIS A 137 -9.00 17.32 -1.86
CA HIS A 137 -8.65 18.48 -1.03
C HIS A 137 -9.88 19.24 -0.55
N GLN A 138 -10.85 19.50 -1.44
CA GLN A 138 -12.09 20.20 -1.07
C GLN A 138 -12.91 19.38 -0.07
N LEU A 139 -13.03 18.06 -0.25
CA LEU A 139 -13.70 17.20 0.72
C LEU A 139 -13.05 17.33 2.11
N ALA A 140 -11.72 17.32 2.18
CA ALA A 140 -11.01 17.44 3.44
C ALA A 140 -11.20 18.81 4.10
N THR A 141 -11.28 19.91 3.32
CA THR A 141 -11.26 21.27 3.88
C THR A 141 -12.63 21.90 4.07
N ALA A 142 -13.61 21.53 3.25
CA ALA A 142 -14.92 22.21 3.21
C ALA A 142 -16.08 21.33 3.69
N THR A 143 -15.83 20.08 4.11
CA THR A 143 -16.90 19.16 4.53
C THR A 143 -16.50 18.41 5.81
N PRO A 144 -17.47 17.78 6.51
CA PRO A 144 -17.19 16.92 7.66
C PRO A 144 -16.70 15.51 7.26
N VAL A 145 -16.17 15.36 6.06
CA VAL A 145 -15.65 14.09 5.54
C VAL A 145 -14.21 13.89 6.00
N THR A 146 -13.91 12.73 6.54
CA THR A 146 -12.53 12.37 6.86
C THR A 146 -11.89 11.71 5.62
N ILE A 147 -10.68 12.10 5.28
CA ILE A 147 -9.93 11.59 4.12
C ILE A 147 -8.79 10.70 4.61
N LEU A 148 -8.63 9.54 4.00
CA LEU A 148 -7.45 8.67 4.16
C LEU A 148 -6.80 8.51 2.79
N VAL A 149 -5.54 8.92 2.63
CA VAL A 149 -4.84 8.70 1.37
C VAL A 149 -3.62 7.82 1.56
N THR A 150 -3.32 6.97 0.58
CA THR A 150 -2.02 6.32 0.47
C THR A 150 -1.23 6.95 -0.68
N MET A 151 0.09 7.05 -0.54
CA MET A 151 0.95 7.57 -1.59
C MET A 151 2.38 7.02 -1.49
N ARG A 152 3.15 7.14 -2.56
CA ARG A 152 4.59 6.85 -2.54
C ARG A 152 5.35 8.07 -2.07
N SER A 153 6.32 7.87 -1.16
CA SER A 153 7.13 8.98 -0.62
C SER A 153 8.08 9.58 -1.66
N GLU A 154 8.59 8.74 -2.56
CA GLU A 154 9.59 9.11 -3.57
C GLU A 154 8.97 9.67 -4.86
N THR A 155 7.64 9.65 -5.00
CA THR A 155 6.95 10.08 -6.22
C THR A 155 6.26 11.42 -5.96
N PRO A 156 6.44 12.43 -6.81
CA PRO A 156 5.69 13.67 -6.73
C PRO A 156 4.19 13.39 -6.73
N ALA A 157 3.46 14.07 -5.86
CA ALA A 157 1.99 14.03 -5.82
C ALA A 157 1.42 15.37 -6.30
N PRO A 158 0.18 15.41 -6.81
CA PRO A 158 -0.49 16.66 -7.17
C PRO A 158 -0.51 17.65 -6.00
N ASP A 159 -0.35 18.94 -6.28
CA ASP A 159 -0.31 20.00 -5.26
C ASP A 159 -1.47 19.97 -4.26
N PRO A 160 -2.75 19.73 -4.66
CA PRO A 160 -3.84 19.63 -3.70
C PRO A 160 -3.68 18.47 -2.70
N ILE A 161 -3.02 17.37 -3.09
CA ILE A 161 -2.74 16.27 -2.18
C ILE A 161 -1.61 16.63 -1.22
N VAL A 162 -0.57 17.35 -1.70
CA VAL A 162 0.51 17.87 -0.87
C VAL A 162 -0.03 18.86 0.17
N ALA A 163 -0.98 19.71 -0.21
CA ALA A 163 -1.63 20.69 0.67
C ALA A 163 -2.36 20.04 1.86
N LEU A 164 -2.81 18.77 1.76
CA LEU A 164 -3.47 18.09 2.87
C LEU A 164 -2.63 18.08 4.15
N TRP A 165 -1.32 17.83 4.07
CA TRP A 165 -0.47 17.83 5.28
C TRP A 165 0.30 19.10 5.50
N LYS A 166 0.50 19.93 4.47
CA LYS A 166 1.19 21.21 4.63
C LYS A 166 0.28 22.31 5.17
N ASP A 167 -0.96 22.36 4.70
CA ASP A 167 -1.84 23.50 4.90
C ASP A 167 -3.04 23.19 5.82
N THR A 168 -3.52 21.92 5.86
CA THR A 168 -4.69 21.53 6.65
C THR A 168 -4.37 20.82 7.95
N GLY A 169 -3.07 20.54 8.21
CA GLY A 169 -2.63 19.84 9.43
C GLY A 169 -2.97 18.35 9.44
N ALA A 170 -3.18 17.73 8.28
CA ALA A 170 -3.33 16.29 8.21
C ALA A 170 -2.09 15.55 8.73
N GLU A 171 -2.30 14.54 9.53
CA GLU A 171 -1.20 13.69 10.00
C GLU A 171 -0.66 12.82 8.87
N ARG A 172 0.67 12.81 8.71
CA ARG A 172 1.36 11.98 7.73
C ARG A 172 2.20 10.93 8.43
N PHE A 173 1.87 9.68 8.15
CA PHE A 173 2.59 8.50 8.65
C PHE A 173 3.49 7.94 7.56
N GLU A 174 4.78 7.82 7.86
CA GLU A 174 5.76 7.22 6.96
C GLU A 174 5.90 5.74 7.27
N ILE A 175 5.29 4.89 6.44
CA ILE A 175 5.25 3.44 6.62
C ILE A 175 6.57 2.83 6.17
N GLN A 176 7.31 2.28 7.12
CA GLN A 176 8.63 1.71 6.92
C GLN A 176 8.56 0.25 6.46
N ALA A 177 9.67 -0.28 5.93
CA ALA A 177 9.84 -1.70 5.74
C ALA A 177 9.77 -2.45 7.09
N LEU A 178 9.39 -3.72 7.09
CA LEU A 178 9.35 -4.54 8.30
C LEU A 178 10.76 -4.74 8.87
N SER A 179 10.88 -4.67 10.18
CA SER A 179 12.06 -5.14 10.89
C SER A 179 12.26 -6.65 10.67
N ARG A 180 13.44 -7.15 11.00
CA ARG A 180 13.71 -8.59 10.89
C ARG A 180 12.75 -9.44 11.73
N GLY A 181 12.40 -8.96 12.93
CA GLY A 181 11.48 -9.66 13.83
C GLY A 181 10.07 -9.71 13.26
N GLU A 182 9.57 -8.59 12.75
CA GLU A 182 8.24 -8.52 12.11
C GLU A 182 8.18 -9.34 10.82
N ALA A 183 9.24 -9.33 10.01
CA ALA A 183 9.33 -10.16 8.83
C ALA A 183 9.31 -11.66 9.20
N ALA A 184 10.02 -12.08 10.24
CA ALA A 184 9.96 -13.45 10.75
C ALA A 184 8.54 -13.83 11.16
N ALA A 185 7.88 -12.99 11.96
CA ALA A 185 6.51 -13.23 12.40
C ALA A 185 5.52 -13.28 11.22
N LEU A 186 5.72 -12.43 10.19
CA LEU A 186 4.91 -12.47 8.98
C LEU A 186 5.09 -13.78 8.21
N VAL A 187 6.34 -14.25 8.07
CA VAL A 187 6.66 -15.50 7.37
C VAL A 187 6.08 -16.70 8.11
N ASP A 188 6.24 -16.78 9.44
CA ASP A 188 5.66 -17.84 10.29
C ASP A 188 4.13 -17.87 10.16
N ALA A 189 3.47 -16.71 10.23
CA ALA A 189 2.03 -16.61 10.10
C ALA A 189 1.53 -16.98 8.69
N ALA A 190 2.24 -16.57 7.64
CA ALA A 190 1.89 -16.88 6.25
C ALA A 190 2.04 -18.37 5.93
N LEU A 191 3.08 -19.02 6.47
CA LEU A 191 3.32 -20.45 6.25
C LEU A 191 2.56 -21.36 7.24
N GLY A 192 1.97 -20.77 8.28
CA GLY A 192 1.20 -21.50 9.28
C GLY A 192 2.07 -22.43 10.14
N GLY A 193 3.34 -22.10 10.35
CA GLY A 193 4.28 -22.90 11.12
C GLY A 193 5.63 -22.23 11.29
N GLN A 194 6.46 -22.84 12.14
CA GLN A 194 7.79 -22.33 12.43
C GLN A 194 8.70 -22.40 11.19
N VAL A 195 9.46 -21.34 10.96
CA VAL A 195 10.43 -21.24 9.87
C VAL A 195 11.85 -21.26 10.42
N ASP A 196 12.72 -21.98 9.76
CA ASP A 196 14.15 -22.05 10.11
C ASP A 196 14.81 -20.66 10.05
N GLY A 197 15.64 -20.35 11.04
CA GLY A 197 16.27 -19.05 11.18
C GLY A 197 17.16 -18.64 10.00
N SER A 198 17.82 -19.60 9.35
CA SER A 198 18.63 -19.33 8.15
C SER A 198 17.75 -18.98 6.94
N THR A 199 16.58 -19.61 6.82
CA THR A 199 15.56 -19.31 5.81
C THR A 199 14.99 -17.90 6.01
N VAL A 200 14.59 -17.54 7.25
CA VAL A 200 14.12 -16.19 7.58
C VAL A 200 15.19 -15.14 7.26
N GLN A 201 16.45 -15.40 7.61
CA GLN A 201 17.54 -14.49 7.35
C GLN A 201 17.77 -14.29 5.84
N ALA A 202 17.72 -15.34 5.05
CA ALA A 202 17.88 -15.27 3.60
C ALA A 202 16.74 -14.49 2.94
N LEU A 203 15.49 -14.78 3.31
CA LEU A 203 14.30 -14.09 2.82
C LEU A 203 14.34 -12.60 3.20
N TRP A 204 14.69 -12.28 4.46
CA TRP A 204 14.77 -10.88 4.90
C TRP A 204 15.86 -10.09 4.17
N ARG A 205 17.04 -10.70 3.97
CA ARG A 205 18.14 -10.04 3.21
C ARG A 205 17.73 -9.70 1.78
N LEU A 206 17.01 -10.58 1.11
CA LEU A 206 16.57 -10.34 -0.28
C LEU A 206 15.41 -9.35 -0.35
N ALA A 207 14.45 -9.46 0.57
CA ALA A 207 13.28 -8.59 0.57
C ALA A 207 13.54 -7.23 1.24
N GLN A 208 14.62 -7.08 2.03
CA GLN A 208 14.91 -5.88 2.83
C GLN A 208 13.69 -5.42 3.68
N GLY A 209 12.96 -6.40 4.22
CA GLY A 209 11.73 -6.15 4.99
C GLY A 209 10.52 -5.70 4.19
N ASN A 210 10.57 -5.72 2.86
CA ASN A 210 9.43 -5.36 2.02
C ASN A 210 8.42 -6.52 1.94
N PRO A 211 7.17 -6.37 2.46
CA PRO A 211 6.18 -7.45 2.49
C PRO A 211 5.81 -8.00 1.11
N LEU A 212 5.80 -7.15 0.08
CA LEU A 212 5.49 -7.59 -1.27
C LEU A 212 6.56 -8.55 -1.80
N TYR A 213 7.84 -8.21 -1.60
CA TYR A 213 8.95 -9.07 -2.03
C TYR A 213 9.02 -10.35 -1.20
N LEU A 214 8.78 -10.28 0.13
CA LEU A 214 8.67 -11.47 0.98
C LEU A 214 7.60 -12.43 0.44
N ARG A 215 6.43 -11.90 0.10
CA ARG A 215 5.33 -12.69 -0.45
C ARG A 215 5.71 -13.37 -1.75
N GLU A 216 6.28 -12.64 -2.70
CA GLU A 216 6.65 -13.20 -4.01
C GLU A 216 7.78 -14.23 -3.90
N LEU A 217 8.75 -14.03 -3.01
CA LEU A 217 9.79 -15.02 -2.71
C LEU A 217 9.19 -16.31 -2.14
N ILE A 218 8.30 -16.21 -1.14
CA ILE A 218 7.66 -17.35 -0.52
C ILE A 218 6.81 -18.13 -1.53
N LEU A 219 5.99 -17.44 -2.32
CA LEU A 219 5.18 -18.08 -3.36
C LEU A 219 6.06 -18.79 -4.40
N GLY A 220 7.12 -18.14 -4.87
CA GLY A 220 8.08 -18.75 -5.78
C GLY A 220 8.78 -19.97 -5.19
N GLY A 221 9.14 -19.92 -3.91
CA GLY A 221 9.73 -21.05 -3.19
C GLY A 221 8.78 -22.24 -3.03
N LEU A 222 7.50 -21.97 -2.74
CA LEU A 222 6.46 -23.00 -2.67
C LEU A 222 6.17 -23.62 -4.03
N ASP A 223 6.13 -22.84 -5.08
CA ASP A 223 5.83 -23.30 -6.44
C ASP A 223 6.98 -24.13 -7.04
N SER A 224 8.23 -23.74 -6.74
CA SER A 224 9.41 -24.49 -7.15
C SER A 224 9.72 -25.71 -6.28
N GLY A 225 9.04 -25.86 -5.13
CA GLY A 225 9.33 -26.89 -4.13
C GLY A 225 10.62 -26.63 -3.31
N ASN A 226 11.28 -25.49 -3.50
CA ASN A 226 12.48 -25.13 -2.76
C ASN A 226 12.16 -24.69 -1.30
N LEU A 227 10.95 -24.24 -1.03
CA LEU A 227 10.45 -23.96 0.32
C LEU A 227 9.52 -25.11 0.74
N ALA A 228 9.99 -25.95 1.65
CA ALA A 228 9.28 -27.14 2.09
C ALA A 228 9.24 -27.27 3.62
N CYS A 229 8.16 -27.88 4.13
CA CYS A 229 8.04 -28.22 5.55
C CYS A 229 8.65 -29.60 5.81
N VAL A 230 9.73 -29.63 6.57
CA VAL A 230 10.43 -30.86 6.95
C VAL A 230 10.40 -31.00 8.46
N ALA A 231 9.83 -32.09 8.95
CA ALA A 231 9.65 -32.34 10.40
C ALA A 231 8.98 -31.19 11.17
N GLY A 232 7.98 -30.52 10.54
CA GLY A 232 7.22 -29.42 11.15
C GLY A 232 7.89 -28.05 11.08
N VAL A 233 9.06 -27.96 10.43
CA VAL A 233 9.80 -26.70 10.25
C VAL A 233 9.94 -26.39 8.77
N TRP A 234 9.57 -25.18 8.36
CA TRP A 234 9.76 -24.70 7.00
C TRP A 234 11.21 -24.34 6.73
N ARG A 235 11.75 -24.88 5.64
CA ARG A 235 13.15 -24.67 5.23
C ARG A 235 13.24 -24.39 3.74
N TRP A 236 14.17 -23.51 3.40
CA TRP A 236 14.54 -23.27 2.02
C TRP A 236 15.70 -24.17 1.62
N HIS A 237 15.56 -24.84 0.50
CA HIS A 237 16.56 -25.75 -0.06
C HIS A 237 17.05 -25.22 -1.40
N GLY A 238 18.36 -25.24 -1.62
CA GLY A 238 18.96 -24.80 -2.88
C GLY A 238 19.02 -23.28 -3.07
N ALA A 239 19.23 -22.85 -4.29
CA ALA A 239 19.27 -21.43 -4.64
C ALA A 239 17.88 -20.79 -4.56
N ILE A 240 17.84 -19.53 -4.12
CA ILE A 240 16.59 -18.76 -4.16
C ILE A 240 16.39 -18.31 -5.60
N VAL A 241 15.33 -18.83 -6.22
CA VAL A 241 14.94 -18.47 -7.59
C VAL A 241 13.81 -17.44 -7.49
N THR A 242 13.95 -16.35 -8.22
CA THR A 242 12.90 -15.33 -8.32
C THR A 242 11.70 -15.85 -9.11
N SER A 243 10.49 -15.60 -8.63
CA SER A 243 9.29 -15.88 -9.42
C SER A 243 9.24 -14.96 -10.66
N PRO A 244 8.58 -15.37 -11.77
CA PRO A 244 8.38 -14.51 -12.92
C PRO A 244 7.77 -13.15 -12.54
N ARG A 245 6.84 -13.15 -11.60
CA ARG A 245 6.20 -11.93 -11.09
C ARG A 245 7.15 -11.04 -10.31
N LEU A 246 8.06 -11.61 -9.51
CA LEU A 246 9.08 -10.83 -8.82
C LEU A 246 10.06 -10.22 -9.82
N THR A 247 10.44 -10.96 -10.85
CA THR A 247 11.27 -10.47 -11.95
C THR A 247 10.59 -9.28 -12.65
N GLU A 248 9.32 -9.40 -13.04
CA GLU A 248 8.55 -8.32 -13.65
C GLU A 248 8.45 -7.07 -12.76
N LEU A 249 8.25 -7.25 -11.45
CA LEU A 249 8.24 -6.14 -10.49
C LEU A 249 9.58 -5.42 -10.42
N ILE A 250 10.69 -6.16 -10.44
CA ILE A 250 12.05 -5.62 -10.44
C ILE A 250 12.31 -4.90 -11.77
N GLU A 251 12.02 -5.52 -12.90
CA GLU A 251 12.19 -4.94 -14.24
C GLU A 251 11.38 -3.64 -14.40
N THR A 252 10.13 -3.63 -13.92
CA THR A 252 9.30 -2.42 -13.91
C THR A 252 9.92 -1.29 -13.09
N ARG A 253 10.63 -1.62 -12.01
CA ARG A 253 11.33 -0.64 -11.17
C ARG A 253 12.61 -0.16 -11.82
N LEU A 254 13.39 -1.08 -12.39
CA LEU A 254 14.62 -0.78 -13.13
C LEU A 254 14.33 0.09 -14.35
N GLY A 255 13.29 -0.19 -15.12
CA GLY A 255 12.90 0.57 -16.32
C GLY A 255 12.47 2.03 -16.04
N ARG A 256 12.41 2.44 -14.77
CA ARG A 256 12.17 3.85 -14.36
C ARG A 256 13.44 4.61 -14.00
N LEU A 257 14.56 3.90 -13.95
CA LEU A 257 15.88 4.49 -13.67
C LEU A 257 16.48 5.08 -14.96
N ASP A 258 17.30 6.10 -14.80
CA ASP A 258 18.05 6.60 -15.94
C ASP A 258 19.17 5.62 -16.35
N THR A 259 19.66 5.77 -17.56
CA THR A 259 20.66 4.87 -18.15
C THR A 259 21.95 4.79 -17.33
N VAL A 260 22.38 5.90 -16.74
CA VAL A 260 23.61 5.96 -15.94
C VAL A 260 23.47 5.13 -14.66
N VAL A 261 22.30 5.22 -14.00
CA VAL A 261 22.01 4.42 -12.80
C VAL A 261 21.90 2.93 -13.15
N LEU A 262 21.33 2.58 -14.30
CA LEU A 262 21.26 1.19 -14.77
C LEU A 262 22.66 0.61 -15.04
N GLU A 263 23.51 1.33 -15.75
CA GLU A 263 24.89 0.91 -16.00
C GLU A 263 25.68 0.71 -14.70
N LEU A 264 25.50 1.62 -13.72
CA LEU A 264 26.10 1.47 -12.40
C LEU A 264 25.60 0.22 -11.67
N LEU A 265 24.30 -0.05 -11.71
CA LEU A 265 23.71 -1.24 -11.10
C LEU A 265 24.21 -2.54 -11.76
N GLU A 266 24.42 -2.54 -13.08
CA GLU A 266 24.99 -3.70 -13.80
C GLU A 266 26.43 -3.98 -13.34
N VAL A 267 27.26 -2.94 -13.19
CA VAL A 267 28.62 -3.06 -12.68
C VAL A 267 28.62 -3.60 -11.25
N LEU A 268 27.75 -3.05 -10.39
CA LEU A 268 27.61 -3.51 -9.00
C LEU A 268 27.17 -4.97 -8.92
N ALA A 269 26.21 -5.38 -9.73
CA ALA A 269 25.70 -6.76 -9.75
C ALA A 269 26.76 -7.79 -10.16
N LEU A 270 27.73 -7.39 -11.00
CA LEU A 270 28.84 -8.24 -11.44
C LEU A 270 29.99 -8.27 -10.43
N ALA A 271 30.14 -7.26 -9.60
CA ALA A 271 31.29 -7.04 -8.73
C ALA A 271 30.99 -7.20 -7.23
N GLU A 272 29.78 -7.59 -6.82
CA GLU A 272 29.46 -7.79 -5.40
C GLU A 272 30.34 -8.85 -4.71
N PRO A 273 30.95 -8.54 -3.55
CA PRO A 273 30.90 -7.28 -2.80
C PRO A 273 31.91 -6.25 -3.33
N VAL A 274 31.44 -5.00 -3.56
CA VAL A 274 32.28 -3.88 -3.99
C VAL A 274 32.60 -2.99 -2.79
N ASP A 275 33.87 -2.59 -2.68
CA ASP A 275 34.27 -1.56 -1.74
C ASP A 275 33.78 -0.19 -2.24
N VAL A 276 33.06 0.57 -1.38
CA VAL A 276 32.52 1.90 -1.72
C VAL A 276 33.62 2.89 -2.16
N GLN A 277 34.88 2.63 -1.83
CA GLN A 277 36.02 3.45 -2.27
C GLN A 277 36.42 3.23 -3.74
N LEU A 278 35.85 2.21 -4.40
CA LEU A 278 36.09 1.90 -5.81
C LEU A 278 34.97 2.42 -6.74
N LEU A 279 33.95 3.03 -6.21
CA LEU A 279 32.85 3.70 -6.91
C LEU A 279 33.06 5.21 -6.96
#